data_56fcc4c0484cc47d914c076812c8611d
#
_entry.id   56fcc4c0484cc47d914c076812c8611d
#
_cell.length_a   1.000
_cell.length_b   1.000
_cell.length_c   1.000
_cell.angle_alpha   90.00
_cell.angle_beta   90.00
_cell.angle_gamma   90.00
#
_symmetry.space_group_name_H-M   'P 1'
#
loop_
_entity.id
_entity.type
_entity.pdbx_description
1 polymer ?
#
loop_
_entity_poly.entity_id
_entity_poly.type
_entity_poly.pdbx_seq_one_letter_code
_entity_poly.pdbx_strand_id
1 'polypeptide(L)'
;MTRNLRYLCKLLLHPLYFFGSIMPRKKNKWLFATHNATFSDNSKYLFLKVLEEYPEIEAIWIANSKDEFHNVRSKGFRCYMWYSILGLYHSFTAGVYLTTDSVREINRYASEGACWVYLGHGIGLKKTKWLRPESYFLALTGYTYTELATKFRPKIEYYLLLFRVPDLCLTTSFDQAQEFYMPMFRIPIEKCILTNYPRNEILLCPEEKRTRFIERYEPKETCRFIELIKRFKKV
;
A
#
# COMPACT_ATOMS: atom_id res chain seq x y z
N MET A 1 8.62 -26.39 0.13
CA MET A 1 7.40 -26.27 -0.69
C MET A 1 7.82 -25.93 -2.12
N THR A 2 7.53 -26.80 -3.09
CA THR A 2 7.90 -26.63 -4.49
C THR A 2 7.21 -25.40 -5.12
N ARG A 3 7.82 -24.84 -6.18
CA ARG A 3 7.28 -23.66 -6.88
C ARG A 3 5.83 -23.90 -7.33
N ASN A 4 5.55 -25.06 -7.89
CA ASN A 4 4.21 -25.42 -8.40
C ASN A 4 3.16 -25.49 -7.27
N LEU A 5 3.51 -26.02 -6.10
CA LEU A 5 2.61 -26.06 -4.95
C LEU A 5 2.25 -24.65 -4.44
N ARG A 6 3.21 -23.72 -4.48
CA ARG A 6 2.94 -22.28 -4.15
C ARG A 6 1.95 -21.64 -5.12
N TYR A 7 2.03 -21.95 -6.42
CA TYR A 7 1.08 -21.45 -7.40
C TYR A 7 -0.31 -22.03 -7.20
N LEU A 8 -0.39 -23.34 -6.96
CA LEU A 8 -1.66 -24.01 -6.68
C LEU A 8 -2.34 -23.43 -5.43
N CYS A 9 -1.60 -23.25 -4.33
CA CYS A 9 -2.14 -22.61 -3.12
C CYS A 9 -2.64 -21.18 -3.40
N LYS A 10 -1.91 -20.41 -4.21
CA LYS A 10 -2.36 -19.05 -4.58
C LYS A 10 -3.63 -19.08 -5.42
N LEU A 11 -3.76 -20.04 -6.32
CA LEU A 11 -4.96 -20.22 -7.15
C LEU A 11 -6.17 -20.59 -6.28
N LEU A 12 -5.98 -21.51 -5.33
CA LEU A 12 -7.02 -21.93 -4.38
C LEU A 12 -7.48 -20.80 -3.44
N LEU A 13 -6.60 -19.82 -3.15
CA LEU A 13 -6.95 -18.66 -2.33
C LEU A 13 -7.56 -17.49 -3.15
N HIS A 14 -7.61 -17.62 -4.48
CA HIS A 14 -8.18 -16.59 -5.35
C HIS A 14 -9.65 -16.23 -5.07
N PRO A 15 -10.53 -17.18 -4.72
CA PRO A 15 -11.90 -16.84 -4.35
C PRO A 15 -12.00 -15.86 -3.18
N LEU A 16 -11.04 -15.84 -2.26
CA LEU A 16 -10.99 -14.86 -1.17
C LEU A 16 -10.84 -13.42 -1.68
N TYR A 17 -10.17 -13.22 -2.80
CA TYR A 17 -10.05 -11.92 -3.43
C TYR A 17 -11.41 -11.40 -3.93
N PHE A 18 -12.20 -12.27 -4.58
CA PHE A 18 -13.58 -11.93 -4.98
C PHE A 18 -14.48 -11.70 -3.77
N PHE A 19 -14.32 -12.51 -2.72
CA PHE A 19 -15.03 -12.29 -1.46
C PHE A 19 -14.71 -10.91 -0.88
N GLY A 20 -13.45 -10.46 -0.99
CA GLY A 20 -13.04 -9.11 -0.59
C GLY A 20 -13.82 -7.99 -1.32
N SER A 21 -14.22 -8.20 -2.58
CA SER A 21 -14.93 -7.18 -3.37
C SER A 21 -16.39 -6.96 -2.93
N ILE A 22 -17.03 -7.99 -2.37
CA ILE A 22 -18.44 -7.93 -1.94
C ILE A 22 -18.59 -7.57 -0.46
N MET A 23 -17.50 -7.58 0.31
CA MET A 23 -17.53 -7.23 1.72
C MET A 23 -17.82 -5.73 1.94
N PRO A 24 -18.71 -5.39 2.88
CA PRO A 24 -18.99 -4.00 3.21
C PRO A 24 -17.74 -3.33 3.79
N ARG A 25 -17.32 -2.21 3.17
CA ARG A 25 -16.13 -1.46 3.54
C ARG A 25 -16.48 -0.20 4.32
N LYS A 26 -15.80 0.01 5.45
CA LYS A 26 -15.89 1.25 6.23
C LYS A 26 -14.92 2.27 5.62
N LYS A 27 -15.45 3.33 5.00
CA LYS A 27 -14.65 4.39 4.32
C LYS A 27 -13.65 5.08 5.25
N ASN A 28 -14.00 5.25 6.50
CA ASN A 28 -13.16 5.87 7.52
C ASN A 28 -12.19 4.90 8.23
N LYS A 29 -12.19 3.60 7.89
CA LYS A 29 -11.22 2.65 8.43
C LYS A 29 -10.03 2.54 7.49
N TRP A 30 -8.86 2.93 7.98
CA TRP A 30 -7.61 2.96 7.24
C TRP A 30 -6.58 2.02 7.85
N LEU A 31 -6.01 1.15 7.03
CA LEU A 31 -4.95 0.24 7.44
C LEU A 31 -3.60 0.69 6.92
N PHE A 32 -2.61 0.60 7.79
CA PHE A 32 -1.24 0.98 7.52
C PHE A 32 -0.31 -0.21 7.71
N ALA A 33 0.68 -0.35 6.85
CA ALA A 33 1.76 -1.33 6.96
C ALA A 33 3.01 -0.86 6.20
N THR A 34 4.13 -1.56 6.42
CA THR A 34 5.40 -1.29 5.72
C THR A 34 6.01 -2.56 5.16
N HIS A 35 6.86 -2.37 4.14
CA HIS A 35 7.57 -3.44 3.44
C HIS A 35 8.49 -4.27 4.35
N ASN A 36 9.19 -3.63 5.26
CA ASN A 36 10.25 -4.27 6.05
C ASN A 36 9.76 -4.89 7.37
N ALA A 37 8.45 -5.05 7.56
CA ALA A 37 7.86 -5.55 8.81
C ALA A 37 8.39 -4.79 10.06
N THR A 38 8.47 -3.45 9.94
CA THR A 38 8.94 -2.55 10.99
C THR A 38 8.02 -1.33 11.07
N PHE A 39 7.87 -0.75 12.26
CA PHE A 39 7.13 0.50 12.42
C PHE A 39 7.99 1.68 11.96
N SER A 40 7.98 1.94 10.66
CA SER A 40 8.89 2.92 10.01
C SER A 40 8.31 3.46 8.71
N ASP A 41 9.13 4.24 7.98
CA ASP A 41 8.89 4.74 6.63
C ASP A 41 7.64 5.65 6.50
N ASN A 42 7.25 5.98 5.29
CA ASN A 42 6.13 6.87 4.97
C ASN A 42 4.82 6.46 5.67
N SER A 43 4.55 5.16 5.77
CA SER A 43 3.35 4.66 6.46
C SER A 43 3.31 5.05 7.94
N LYS A 44 4.44 5.00 8.67
CA LYS A 44 4.50 5.39 10.08
C LYS A 44 4.15 6.87 10.26
N TYR A 45 4.80 7.74 9.49
CA TYR A 45 4.62 9.19 9.67
C TYR A 45 3.21 9.63 9.30
N LEU A 46 2.65 9.05 8.21
CA LEU A 46 1.27 9.30 7.84
C LEU A 46 0.27 8.72 8.87
N PHE A 47 0.55 7.55 9.45
CA PHE A 47 -0.25 6.95 10.51
C PHE A 47 -0.33 7.84 11.75
N LEU A 48 0.81 8.34 12.22
CA LEU A 48 0.89 9.23 13.38
C LEU A 48 0.13 10.55 13.12
N LYS A 49 0.30 11.12 11.92
CA LYS A 49 -0.41 12.32 11.51
C LYS A 49 -1.93 12.12 11.48
N VAL A 50 -2.39 10.99 10.95
CA VAL A 50 -3.82 10.64 10.93
C VAL A 50 -4.38 10.48 12.34
N LEU A 51 -3.65 9.85 13.26
CA LEU A 51 -4.09 9.70 14.64
C LEU A 51 -4.21 11.04 15.37
N GLU A 52 -3.31 11.98 15.05
CA GLU A 52 -3.28 13.29 15.73
C GLU A 52 -4.35 14.24 15.21
N GLU A 53 -4.52 14.33 13.89
CA GLU A 53 -5.30 15.41 13.29
C GLU A 53 -6.65 14.97 12.72
N TYR A 54 -6.88 13.64 12.57
CA TYR A 54 -8.09 13.10 11.94
C TYR A 54 -8.77 12.05 12.81
N PRO A 55 -9.32 12.44 13.97
CA PRO A 55 -9.91 11.49 14.94
C PRO A 55 -11.12 10.74 14.38
N GLU A 56 -11.74 11.22 13.30
CA GLU A 56 -12.82 10.54 12.60
C GLU A 56 -12.33 9.32 11.79
N ILE A 57 -11.01 9.19 11.56
CA ILE A 57 -10.41 8.06 10.84
C ILE A 57 -10.01 7.00 11.84
N GLU A 58 -10.55 5.81 11.66
CA GLU A 58 -10.13 4.62 12.40
C GLU A 58 -8.80 4.09 11.83
N ALA A 59 -7.68 4.65 12.28
CA ALA A 59 -6.35 4.23 11.86
C ALA A 59 -5.89 2.99 12.62
N ILE A 60 -5.45 1.97 11.88
CA ILE A 60 -5.01 0.67 12.43
C ILE A 60 -3.71 0.25 11.73
N TRP A 61 -2.74 -0.18 12.52
CA TRP A 61 -1.51 -0.77 12.00
C TRP A 61 -1.66 -2.29 11.83
N ILE A 62 -1.20 -2.82 10.70
CA ILE A 62 -1.10 -4.27 10.46
C ILE A 62 0.36 -4.66 10.51
N ALA A 63 0.71 -5.46 11.51
CA ALA A 63 2.07 -5.92 11.73
C ALA A 63 2.36 -7.23 11.01
N ASN A 64 3.54 -7.31 10.40
CA ASN A 64 4.03 -8.47 9.67
C ASN A 64 5.05 -9.31 10.47
N SER A 65 5.52 -8.79 11.61
CA SER A 65 6.38 -9.51 12.57
C SER A 65 5.91 -9.31 14.00
N LYS A 66 6.30 -10.22 14.90
CA LYS A 66 6.01 -10.11 16.34
C LYS A 66 6.67 -8.89 16.95
N ASP A 67 7.90 -8.58 16.54
CA ASP A 67 8.66 -7.44 17.06
C ASP A 67 7.98 -6.11 16.65
N GLU A 68 7.54 -5.99 15.41
CA GLU A 68 6.75 -4.87 14.94
C GLU A 68 5.44 -4.73 15.75
N PHE A 69 4.72 -5.84 15.94
CA PHE A 69 3.48 -5.85 16.72
C PHE A 69 3.71 -5.35 18.17
N HIS A 70 4.72 -5.88 18.86
CA HIS A 70 5.04 -5.45 20.22
C HIS A 70 5.48 -4.00 20.27
N ASN A 71 6.31 -3.54 19.33
CA ASN A 71 6.75 -2.16 19.25
C ASN A 71 5.58 -1.17 19.04
N VAL A 72 4.64 -1.49 18.17
CA VAL A 72 3.47 -0.62 17.93
C VAL A 72 2.50 -0.64 19.12
N ARG A 73 2.25 -1.82 19.67
CA ARG A 73 1.35 -1.99 20.82
C ARG A 73 1.88 -1.33 22.09
N SER A 74 3.19 -1.38 22.35
CA SER A 74 3.82 -0.73 23.52
C SER A 74 3.68 0.79 23.51
N LYS A 75 3.45 1.39 22.34
CA LYS A 75 3.16 2.83 22.16
C LYS A 75 1.67 3.19 22.32
N GLY A 76 0.83 2.23 22.68
CA GLY A 76 -0.60 2.42 22.86
C GLY A 76 -1.42 2.40 21.57
N PHE A 77 -0.82 2.13 20.41
CA PHE A 77 -1.52 2.16 19.14
C PHE A 77 -2.32 0.89 18.83
N ARG A 78 -3.38 1.01 18.07
CA ARG A 78 -4.16 -0.13 17.59
C ARG A 78 -3.35 -0.88 16.52
N CYS A 79 -3.00 -2.12 16.84
CA CYS A 79 -2.18 -2.97 15.97
C CYS A 79 -2.66 -4.41 16.03
N TYR A 80 -2.66 -5.08 14.88
CA TYR A 80 -3.03 -6.49 14.74
C TYR A 80 -2.04 -7.21 13.82
N MET A 81 -1.79 -8.49 14.11
CA MET A 81 -1.00 -9.33 13.20
C MET A 81 -1.81 -9.63 11.94
N TRP A 82 -1.17 -9.57 10.78
CA TRP A 82 -1.81 -9.75 9.47
C TRP A 82 -2.59 -11.07 9.33
N TYR A 83 -2.16 -12.13 10.01
CA TYR A 83 -2.77 -13.47 9.99
C TYR A 83 -3.73 -13.73 11.17
N SER A 84 -3.87 -12.83 12.11
CA SER A 84 -4.81 -12.99 13.23
C SER A 84 -6.26 -12.80 12.76
N ILE A 85 -7.21 -13.39 13.48
CA ILE A 85 -8.65 -13.26 13.17
C ILE A 85 -9.04 -11.77 13.08
N LEU A 86 -8.60 -10.96 14.06
CA LEU A 86 -8.86 -9.51 14.04
C LEU A 86 -8.13 -8.79 12.91
N GLY A 87 -6.89 -9.18 12.60
CA GLY A 87 -6.15 -8.64 11.45
C GLY A 87 -6.86 -8.93 10.13
N LEU A 88 -7.37 -10.15 9.95
CA LEU A 88 -8.18 -10.52 8.79
C LEU A 88 -9.51 -9.76 8.75
N TYR A 89 -10.23 -9.68 9.87
CA TYR A 89 -11.47 -8.90 9.95
C TYR A 89 -11.25 -7.44 9.54
N HIS A 90 -10.21 -6.79 10.07
CA HIS A 90 -9.90 -5.42 9.70
C HIS A 90 -9.50 -5.30 8.22
N SER A 91 -8.74 -6.27 7.70
CA SER A 91 -8.37 -6.30 6.28
C SER A 91 -9.61 -6.41 5.37
N PHE A 92 -10.57 -7.26 5.69
CA PHE A 92 -11.79 -7.37 4.86
C PHE A 92 -12.75 -6.18 4.99
N THR A 93 -12.69 -5.40 6.06
CA THR A 93 -13.65 -4.32 6.33
C THR A 93 -13.09 -2.91 6.17
N ALA A 94 -11.78 -2.75 5.98
CA ALA A 94 -11.18 -1.43 5.79
C ALA A 94 -11.45 -0.85 4.40
N GLY A 95 -11.73 0.45 4.36
CA GLY A 95 -11.96 1.19 3.13
C GLY A 95 -10.67 1.61 2.43
N VAL A 96 -9.57 1.80 3.18
CA VAL A 96 -8.30 2.30 2.65
C VAL A 96 -7.14 1.46 3.14
N TYR A 97 -6.23 1.12 2.23
CA TYR A 97 -4.94 0.49 2.49
C TYR A 97 -3.81 1.45 2.14
N LEU A 98 -2.92 1.70 3.08
CA LEU A 98 -1.75 2.55 2.90
C LEU A 98 -0.48 1.72 3.12
N THR A 99 0.29 1.55 2.05
CA THR A 99 1.46 0.68 2.04
C THR A 99 2.63 1.32 1.32
N THR A 100 3.83 0.87 1.61
CA THR A 100 5.05 1.42 1.00
C THR A 100 5.48 0.70 -0.27
N ASP A 101 5.15 -0.58 -0.44
CA ASP A 101 5.49 -1.34 -1.65
C ASP A 101 4.31 -2.11 -2.25
N SER A 102 3.53 -2.81 -1.44
CA SER A 102 2.56 -3.76 -1.96
C SER A 102 1.38 -3.97 -1.02
N VAL A 103 0.20 -4.26 -1.55
CA VAL A 103 -0.97 -4.67 -0.74
C VAL A 103 -0.70 -5.92 0.12
N ARG A 104 0.38 -6.67 -0.17
CA ARG A 104 0.80 -7.82 0.63
C ARG A 104 1.27 -7.44 2.02
N GLU A 105 1.69 -6.19 2.22
CA GLU A 105 2.05 -5.67 3.53
C GLU A 105 0.88 -5.72 4.51
N ILE A 106 -0.36 -5.61 4.01
CA ILE A 106 -1.58 -5.76 4.80
C ILE A 106 -2.19 -7.14 4.55
N ASN A 107 -2.92 -7.30 3.48
CA ASN A 107 -3.46 -8.58 3.05
C ASN A 107 -3.90 -8.50 1.59
N ARG A 108 -3.24 -9.27 0.72
CA ARG A 108 -3.54 -9.27 -0.69
C ARG A 108 -4.95 -9.79 -1.00
N TYR A 109 -5.36 -10.90 -0.36
CA TYR A 109 -6.64 -11.56 -0.65
C TYR A 109 -7.84 -10.78 -0.14
N ALA A 110 -7.63 -9.92 0.85
CA ALA A 110 -8.65 -9.03 1.38
C ALA A 110 -8.62 -7.63 0.75
N SER A 111 -7.75 -7.37 -0.22
CA SER A 111 -7.52 -6.00 -0.72
C SER A 111 -8.56 -5.52 -1.72
N GLU A 112 -9.27 -6.42 -2.42
CA GLU A 112 -10.28 -6.00 -3.39
C GLU A 112 -11.41 -5.22 -2.71
N GLY A 113 -11.89 -4.16 -3.36
CA GLY A 113 -12.88 -3.24 -2.78
C GLY A 113 -12.32 -2.21 -1.78
N ALA A 114 -11.07 -2.35 -1.29
CA ALA A 114 -10.39 -1.27 -0.58
C ALA A 114 -9.72 -0.31 -1.57
N CYS A 115 -9.62 0.98 -1.26
CA CYS A 115 -8.77 1.91 -1.99
C CYS A 115 -7.32 1.67 -1.59
N TRP A 116 -6.49 1.24 -2.52
CA TRP A 116 -5.07 1.06 -2.26
C TRP A 116 -4.27 2.31 -2.61
N VAL A 117 -3.64 2.91 -1.60
CA VAL A 117 -2.75 4.06 -1.71
C VAL A 117 -1.31 3.58 -1.58
N TYR A 118 -0.55 3.74 -2.65
CA TYR A 118 0.87 3.44 -2.68
C TYR A 118 1.67 4.67 -2.23
N LEU A 119 2.36 4.56 -1.10
CA LEU A 119 3.14 5.66 -0.52
C LEU A 119 4.59 5.71 -1.03
N GLY A 120 5.09 4.59 -1.57
CA GLY A 120 6.50 4.44 -1.89
C GLY A 120 7.40 4.43 -0.65
N HIS A 121 8.65 4.10 -0.85
CA HIS A 121 9.69 4.10 0.18
C HIS A 121 10.95 4.89 -0.25
N GLY A 122 10.84 5.69 -1.30
CA GLY A 122 11.89 6.51 -1.89
C GLY A 122 11.80 6.54 -3.42
N ILE A 123 12.74 7.24 -4.04
CA ILE A 123 12.85 7.31 -5.50
C ILE A 123 13.30 5.93 -6.01
N GLY A 124 12.55 5.38 -6.96
CA GLY A 124 12.84 4.09 -7.55
C GLY A 124 14.06 4.14 -8.46
N LEU A 125 15.12 3.44 -8.09
CA LEU A 125 16.34 3.31 -8.90
C LEU A 125 16.37 2.01 -9.73
N LYS A 126 15.46 1.08 -9.47
CA LYS A 126 15.42 -0.24 -10.11
C LYS A 126 14.15 -0.41 -10.92
N LYS A 127 14.28 -1.01 -12.09
CA LYS A 127 13.13 -1.47 -12.87
C LYS A 127 12.37 -2.56 -12.11
N THR A 128 11.17 -2.28 -11.68
CA THR A 128 10.31 -3.17 -10.91
C THR A 128 8.96 -3.35 -11.59
N LYS A 129 8.21 -4.38 -11.20
CA LYS A 129 6.87 -4.68 -11.74
C LYS A 129 6.87 -4.70 -13.28
N TRP A 130 6.09 -3.88 -13.96
CA TRP A 130 6.00 -3.85 -15.42
C TRP A 130 7.23 -3.28 -16.11
N LEU A 131 8.14 -2.61 -15.40
CA LEU A 131 9.43 -2.15 -15.93
C LEU A 131 10.48 -3.28 -15.98
N ARG A 132 10.19 -4.46 -15.44
CA ARG A 132 11.10 -5.60 -15.49
C ARG A 132 11.21 -6.17 -16.90
N PRO A 133 12.39 -6.69 -17.29
CA PRO A 133 12.57 -7.31 -18.59
C PRO A 133 11.68 -8.55 -18.76
N GLU A 134 11.35 -8.90 -20.01
CA GLU A 134 10.52 -10.08 -20.33
C GLU A 134 11.08 -11.39 -19.76
N SER A 135 12.41 -11.53 -19.68
CA SER A 135 13.07 -12.68 -19.06
C SER A 135 12.60 -12.96 -17.62
N TYR A 136 12.23 -11.92 -16.89
CA TYR A 136 11.68 -12.07 -15.55
C TYR A 136 10.30 -12.73 -15.57
N PHE A 137 9.44 -12.33 -16.50
CA PHE A 137 8.10 -12.90 -16.64
C PHE A 137 8.18 -14.33 -17.14
N LEU A 138 9.06 -14.61 -18.09
CA LEU A 138 9.32 -15.95 -18.59
C LEU A 138 9.77 -16.89 -17.47
N ALA A 139 10.72 -16.46 -16.62
CA ALA A 139 11.19 -17.25 -15.49
C ALA A 139 10.11 -17.47 -14.40
N LEU A 140 9.19 -16.52 -14.24
CA LEU A 140 8.14 -16.58 -13.22
C LEU A 140 6.94 -17.40 -13.66
N THR A 141 6.51 -17.26 -14.92
CA THR A 141 5.24 -17.79 -15.45
C THR A 141 5.42 -18.87 -16.52
N GLY A 142 6.59 -18.96 -17.14
CA GLY A 142 6.84 -19.76 -18.33
C GLY A 142 6.42 -19.08 -19.64
N TYR A 143 5.93 -17.83 -19.59
CA TYR A 143 5.51 -17.03 -20.74
C TYR A 143 6.21 -15.68 -20.73
N THR A 144 6.48 -15.13 -21.91
CA THR A 144 6.92 -13.74 -22.05
C THR A 144 5.77 -12.80 -21.72
N TYR A 145 6.10 -11.55 -21.40
CA TYR A 145 5.07 -10.54 -21.16
C TYR A 145 4.13 -10.36 -22.36
N THR A 146 4.70 -10.34 -23.56
CA THR A 146 3.94 -10.20 -24.81
C THR A 146 2.98 -11.37 -25.04
N GLU A 147 3.41 -12.61 -24.75
CA GLU A 147 2.54 -13.79 -24.82
C GLU A 147 1.42 -13.74 -23.79
N LEU A 148 1.70 -13.29 -22.56
CA LEU A 148 0.67 -13.10 -21.54
C LEU A 148 -0.35 -12.03 -21.96
N ALA A 149 0.13 -10.90 -22.50
CA ALA A 149 -0.71 -9.79 -22.93
C ALA A 149 -1.58 -10.12 -24.15
N THR A 150 -1.09 -10.97 -25.05
CA THR A 150 -1.83 -11.38 -26.27
C THR A 150 -2.71 -12.59 -26.03
N LYS A 151 -2.27 -13.56 -25.25
CA LYS A 151 -2.93 -14.87 -25.05
C LYS A 151 -4.02 -14.80 -23.98
N PHE A 152 -3.91 -13.92 -23.02
CA PHE A 152 -4.87 -13.75 -21.93
C PHE A 152 -5.42 -12.32 -21.95
N ARG A 153 -6.74 -12.18 -21.78
CA ARG A 153 -7.36 -10.86 -21.64
C ARG A 153 -6.76 -10.11 -20.45
N PRO A 154 -6.63 -8.78 -20.49
CA PRO A 154 -5.97 -7.98 -19.43
C PRO A 154 -6.42 -8.27 -18.00
N LYS A 155 -7.70 -8.64 -17.81
CA LYS A 155 -8.22 -9.05 -16.49
C LYS A 155 -7.61 -10.37 -15.99
N ILE A 156 -7.41 -11.36 -16.88
CA ILE A 156 -6.81 -12.65 -16.51
C ILE A 156 -5.31 -12.48 -16.21
N GLU A 157 -4.64 -11.63 -16.97
CA GLU A 157 -3.26 -11.23 -16.75
C GLU A 157 -3.04 -10.66 -15.33
N TYR A 158 -3.93 -9.77 -14.92
CA TYR A 158 -3.98 -9.21 -13.58
C TYR A 158 -4.12 -10.29 -12.50
N TYR A 159 -4.98 -11.28 -12.71
CA TYR A 159 -5.19 -12.39 -11.76
C TYR A 159 -4.02 -13.37 -11.74
N LEU A 160 -3.49 -13.76 -12.89
CA LEU A 160 -2.39 -14.73 -12.98
C LEU A 160 -1.08 -14.19 -12.41
N LEU A 161 -0.74 -12.94 -12.71
CA LEU A 161 0.48 -12.29 -12.23
C LEU A 161 0.33 -11.79 -10.80
N LEU A 162 -0.92 -11.74 -10.32
CA LEU A 162 -1.23 -11.35 -8.97
C LEU A 162 -0.69 -9.92 -8.64
N PHE A 163 -0.62 -9.02 -9.58
CA PHE A 163 -0.30 -7.62 -9.38
C PHE A 163 -1.57 -6.79 -9.28
N ARG A 164 -1.90 -6.32 -8.12
CA ARG A 164 -2.87 -5.26 -7.97
C ARG A 164 -2.21 -3.93 -8.31
N VAL A 165 -2.94 -3.09 -9.01
CA VAL A 165 -2.55 -1.73 -9.37
C VAL A 165 -3.04 -0.78 -8.27
N PRO A 166 -2.25 0.19 -7.81
CA PRO A 166 -2.72 1.17 -6.84
C PRO A 166 -3.83 2.05 -7.43
N ASP A 167 -4.78 2.40 -6.57
CA ASP A 167 -5.82 3.37 -6.90
C ASP A 167 -5.27 4.79 -6.86
N LEU A 168 -4.33 5.05 -5.93
CA LEU A 168 -3.59 6.29 -5.81
C LEU A 168 -2.11 5.99 -5.55
N CYS A 169 -1.23 6.82 -6.09
CA CYS A 169 0.21 6.72 -5.94
C CYS A 169 0.79 8.07 -5.50
N LEU A 170 1.53 8.08 -4.39
CA LEU A 170 2.25 9.27 -3.96
C LEU A 170 3.52 9.44 -4.79
N THR A 171 3.78 10.64 -5.30
CA THR A 171 4.98 11.01 -6.02
C THR A 171 5.51 12.37 -5.57
N THR A 172 6.82 12.55 -5.61
CA THR A 172 7.47 13.80 -5.18
C THR A 172 7.79 14.73 -6.34
N SER A 173 7.72 14.26 -7.59
CA SER A 173 7.91 15.07 -8.78
C SER A 173 7.04 14.56 -9.93
N PHE A 174 6.79 15.44 -10.87
CA PHE A 174 6.07 15.11 -12.10
C PHE A 174 6.86 14.10 -12.95
N ASP A 175 8.18 14.30 -13.06
CA ASP A 175 9.07 13.40 -13.80
C ASP A 175 9.05 11.98 -13.20
N GLN A 176 9.10 11.87 -11.87
CA GLN A 176 8.98 10.57 -11.19
C GLN A 176 7.65 9.89 -11.49
N ALA A 177 6.55 10.65 -11.56
CA ALA A 177 5.26 10.10 -11.94
C ALA A 177 5.31 9.55 -13.37
N GLN A 178 5.75 10.36 -14.34
CA GLN A 178 5.73 10.02 -15.76
C GLN A 178 6.73 8.92 -16.13
N GLU A 179 7.97 9.03 -15.66
CA GLU A 179 9.03 8.12 -16.08
C GLU A 179 9.07 6.81 -15.28
N PHE A 180 8.50 6.83 -14.08
CA PHE A 180 8.61 5.68 -13.20
C PHE A 180 7.25 5.08 -12.80
N TYR A 181 6.36 5.83 -12.13
CA TYR A 181 5.16 5.23 -11.56
C TYR A 181 4.07 4.91 -12.59
N MET A 182 3.85 5.79 -13.56
CA MET A 182 2.89 5.53 -14.65
C MET A 182 3.24 4.25 -15.42
N PRO A 183 4.45 4.07 -15.95
CA PRO A 183 4.80 2.83 -16.65
C PRO A 183 4.94 1.63 -15.71
N MET A 184 5.42 1.83 -14.46
CA MET A 184 5.58 0.75 -13.49
C MET A 184 4.26 0.10 -13.07
N PHE A 185 3.22 0.92 -12.91
CA PHE A 185 1.89 0.46 -12.48
C PHE A 185 0.87 0.45 -13.62
N ARG A 186 1.19 1.02 -14.78
CA ARG A 186 0.25 1.25 -15.89
C ARG A 186 -0.99 2.04 -15.45
N ILE A 187 -0.75 3.10 -14.73
CA ILE A 187 -1.77 4.03 -14.25
C ILE A 187 -1.65 5.36 -14.97
N PRO A 188 -2.76 6.09 -15.15
CA PRO A 188 -2.75 7.43 -15.68
C PRO A 188 -2.23 8.43 -14.64
N ILE A 189 -1.83 9.63 -15.09
CA ILE A 189 -1.23 10.68 -14.24
C ILE A 189 -2.15 11.14 -13.12
N GLU A 190 -3.47 11.12 -13.33
CA GLU A 190 -4.49 11.56 -12.37
C GLU A 190 -4.51 10.71 -11.10
N LYS A 191 -3.95 9.49 -11.17
CA LYS A 191 -3.75 8.62 -10.01
C LYS A 191 -2.45 8.90 -9.25
N CYS A 192 -1.57 9.74 -9.79
CA CYS A 192 -0.34 10.15 -9.16
C CYS A 192 -0.55 11.48 -8.41
N ILE A 193 -0.44 11.45 -7.09
CA ILE A 193 -0.61 12.63 -6.24
C ILE A 193 0.76 13.22 -5.96
N LEU A 194 0.97 14.43 -6.47
CA LEU A 194 2.20 15.19 -6.24
C LEU A 194 2.19 15.77 -4.82
N THR A 195 3.07 15.28 -3.97
CA THR A 195 3.27 15.74 -2.60
C THR A 195 4.61 15.22 -2.06
N ASN A 196 5.07 15.76 -0.94
CA ASN A 196 6.27 15.25 -0.27
C ASN A 196 6.03 13.86 0.36
N TYR A 197 7.12 13.10 0.52
CA TYR A 197 7.06 11.89 1.33
C TYR A 197 6.79 12.26 2.80
N PRO A 198 5.81 11.65 3.47
CA PRO A 198 5.47 11.95 4.87
C PRO A 198 6.68 11.89 5.82
N ARG A 199 7.61 10.96 5.60
CA ARG A 199 8.83 10.84 6.40
C ARG A 199 9.82 12.01 6.22
N ASN A 200 9.80 12.68 5.05
CA ASN A 200 10.73 13.78 4.79
C ASN A 200 10.29 15.10 5.42
N GLU A 201 9.03 15.20 5.80
CA GLU A 201 8.50 16.41 6.43
C GLU A 201 9.19 16.75 7.75
N ILE A 202 9.72 15.72 8.45
CA ILE A 202 10.55 15.92 9.65
C ILE A 202 11.83 16.73 9.35
N LEU A 203 12.38 16.59 8.14
CA LEU A 203 13.61 17.30 7.76
C LEU A 203 13.36 18.79 7.56
N LEU A 204 12.12 19.18 7.29
CA LEU A 204 11.72 20.58 7.10
C LEU A 204 11.35 21.25 8.43
N CYS A 205 11.30 20.49 9.52
CA CYS A 205 11.02 21.04 10.84
C CYS A 205 12.23 21.79 11.40
N PRO A 206 12.05 22.98 12.06
CA PRO A 206 13.05 23.59 12.90
C PRO A 206 13.57 22.61 13.97
N GLU A 207 14.84 22.74 14.37
CA GLU A 207 15.52 21.82 15.28
C GLU A 207 14.80 21.61 16.60
N GLU A 208 14.21 22.67 17.16
CA GLU A 208 13.34 22.62 18.35
C GLU A 208 12.09 21.76 18.17
N LYS A 209 11.56 21.70 16.93
CA LYS A 209 10.44 20.84 16.60
C LYS A 209 10.87 19.41 16.24
N ARG A 210 12.11 19.17 15.81
CA ARG A 210 12.63 17.81 15.58
C ARG A 210 12.70 17.01 16.87
N THR A 211 13.04 17.63 17.98
CA THR A 211 13.04 17.01 19.30
C THR A 211 11.62 16.70 19.78
N ARG A 212 10.66 17.52 19.40
CA ARG A 212 9.22 17.32 19.62
C ARG A 212 8.49 16.63 18.46
N PHE A 213 9.23 16.11 17.51
CA PHE A 213 8.72 15.55 16.26
C PHE A 213 7.59 14.55 16.44
N ILE A 214 7.60 13.82 17.54
CA ILE A 214 6.53 12.89 17.90
C ILE A 214 5.29 13.65 18.37
N GLU A 215 5.42 14.93 18.72
CA GLU A 215 4.39 15.67 19.41
C GLU A 215 3.59 16.65 18.52
N ARG A 216 4.16 17.31 17.54
CA ARG A 216 3.43 18.35 16.80
C ARG A 216 4.07 18.74 15.46
N TYR A 217 3.96 17.94 14.45
CA TYR A 217 4.32 18.39 13.13
C TYR A 217 3.08 18.64 12.27
N GLU A 218 2.92 19.86 11.74
CA GLU A 218 1.86 20.22 10.78
C GLU A 218 2.43 20.39 9.38
N PRO A 219 2.49 19.36 8.54
CA PRO A 219 2.80 19.52 7.15
C PRO A 219 1.51 19.74 6.36
N LYS A 220 1.36 20.96 5.87
CA LYS A 220 0.19 21.35 5.04
C LYS A 220 -0.03 20.41 3.84
N GLU A 221 1.03 19.87 3.29
CA GLU A 221 0.98 18.95 2.14
C GLU A 221 0.42 17.57 2.50
N THR A 222 0.81 17.02 3.65
CA THR A 222 0.26 15.72 4.11
C THR A 222 -1.23 15.83 4.43
N CYS A 223 -1.68 16.95 5.00
CA CYS A 223 -3.10 17.20 5.22
C CYS A 223 -3.86 17.21 3.89
N ARG A 224 -3.33 17.91 2.87
CA ARG A 224 -3.92 17.92 1.53
C ARG A 224 -4.00 16.51 0.93
N PHE A 225 -2.98 15.68 1.13
CA PHE A 225 -2.95 14.29 0.67
C PHE A 225 -4.04 13.44 1.35
N ILE A 226 -4.21 13.56 2.65
CA ILE A 226 -5.26 12.87 3.41
C ILE A 226 -6.65 13.28 2.90
N GLU A 227 -6.88 14.57 2.68
CA GLU A 227 -8.14 15.06 2.14
C GLU A 227 -8.42 14.56 0.72
N LEU A 228 -7.40 14.44 -0.13
CA LEU A 228 -7.55 13.84 -1.45
C LEU A 228 -7.96 12.37 -1.39
N ILE A 229 -7.37 11.59 -0.48
CA ILE A 229 -7.75 10.19 -0.26
C ILE A 229 -9.21 10.09 0.19
N LYS A 230 -9.66 10.97 1.08
CA LYS A 230 -11.05 11.03 1.53
C LYS A 230 -12.01 11.31 0.37
N ARG A 231 -11.67 12.27 -0.50
CA ARG A 231 -12.49 12.64 -1.66
C ARG A 231 -12.60 11.53 -2.68
N PHE A 232 -11.50 10.83 -2.94
CA PHE A 232 -11.47 9.70 -3.89
C PHE A 232 -12.47 8.60 -3.52
N LYS A 233 -12.74 8.40 -2.24
CA LYS A 233 -13.71 7.40 -1.75
C LYS A 233 -15.15 7.89 -1.69
N LYS A 234 -15.42 9.18 -1.96
CA LYS A 234 -16.80 9.71 -1.98
C LYS A 234 -17.50 9.51 -3.33
N VAL A 235 -16.75 9.15 -4.37
CA VAL A 235 -17.24 8.71 -5.67
C VAL A 235 -17.39 7.19 -5.65
#